data_dd631371112d673dedcc1b8447b317bd
#
_entry.id   dd631371112d673dedcc1b8447b317bd
#
_cell.length_a   1.000
_cell.length_b   1.000
_cell.length_c   1.000
_cell.angle_alpha   90.00
_cell.angle_beta   90.00
_cell.angle_gamma   90.00
#
_symmetry.space_group_name_H-M   'P 1'
#
loop_
_entity.id
_entity.type
_entity.pdbx_description
1 polymer ?
#
loop_
_entity_poly.entity_id
_entity_poly.type
_entity_poly.pdbx_seq_one_letter_code
_entity_poly.pdbx_strand_id
1 'polypeptide(L)'
;MLGGLVGGNASGDVSLNTVTIKANNSGRVDISNYVAGGVNQGIGDAGNNSVSISSSDTSEVNIQKYVLGGLVDASGSGSVHRNTVDISGSGKIASYVAGGVNKGSGKAASSENIVNISGFQSANPKVYSIEIGAYVLGGSIEGGVAGETNKNKVSITNSHVTQYIAGGYNQGAGQVSASENE
;
A
#
# COMPACT_ATOMS: atom_id res chain seq x y z
N MET A 1 -8.11 8.78 -4.13
CA MET A 1 -8.44 9.27 -2.76
C MET A 1 -7.16 9.38 -1.96
N LEU A 2 -6.95 10.48 -1.23
CA LEU A 2 -5.75 10.72 -0.41
C LEU A 2 -6.18 11.11 1.00
N GLY A 3 -5.48 10.62 2.01
CA GLY A 3 -5.59 11.06 3.39
C GLY A 3 -4.82 12.35 3.62
N GLY A 4 -3.59 12.45 3.14
CA GLY A 4 -2.74 13.62 3.23
C GLY A 4 -1.83 13.78 2.02
N LEU A 5 -1.45 15.03 1.72
CA LEU A 5 -0.54 15.38 0.63
C LEU A 5 0.37 16.55 1.02
N VAL A 6 1.68 16.38 0.85
CA VAL A 6 2.65 17.48 0.83
C VAL A 6 3.12 17.68 -0.61
N GLY A 7 2.99 18.91 -1.13
CA GLY A 7 3.34 19.27 -2.52
C GLY A 7 4.85 19.45 -2.74
N GLY A 8 5.28 19.39 -4.00
CA GLY A 8 6.67 19.18 -4.42
C GLY A 8 7.75 20.16 -3.92
N ASN A 9 7.42 21.39 -3.54
CA ASN A 9 8.39 22.36 -3.01
C ASN A 9 8.23 22.62 -1.51
N ALA A 10 7.35 21.91 -0.85
CA ALA A 10 7.12 22.03 0.59
C ALA A 10 8.04 21.10 1.38
N SER A 11 8.33 21.48 2.62
CA SER A 11 8.99 20.62 3.59
C SER A 11 8.00 20.24 4.68
N GLY A 12 8.05 18.98 5.12
CA GLY A 12 7.21 18.45 6.19
C GLY A 12 6.77 17.02 5.92
N ASP A 13 6.37 16.36 6.97
CA ASP A 13 5.92 14.96 6.92
C ASP A 13 4.45 14.86 6.55
N VAL A 14 4.10 13.79 5.85
CA VAL A 14 2.73 13.33 5.69
C VAL A 14 2.50 12.17 6.63
N SER A 15 1.90 12.46 7.77
CA SER A 15 1.77 11.44 8.81
C SER A 15 0.41 11.46 9.52
N LEU A 16 0.08 10.33 10.15
CA LEU A 16 -1.13 10.15 10.95
C LEU A 16 -2.44 10.35 10.19
N ASN A 17 -2.41 10.20 8.87
CA ASN A 17 -3.62 10.29 8.06
C ASN A 17 -4.33 8.94 7.99
N THR A 18 -5.66 9.00 7.98
CA THR A 18 -6.51 7.81 7.86
C THR A 18 -7.45 7.96 6.69
N VAL A 19 -7.49 6.93 5.84
CA VAL A 19 -8.49 6.77 4.78
C VAL A 19 -9.35 5.56 5.11
N THR A 20 -10.66 5.74 5.23
CA THR A 20 -11.59 4.65 5.47
C THR A 20 -12.60 4.56 4.32
N ILE A 21 -12.72 3.39 3.73
CA ILE A 21 -13.66 3.08 2.65
C ILE A 21 -14.50 1.87 3.08
N LYS A 22 -15.82 2.03 3.08
CA LYS A 22 -16.75 0.96 3.44
C LYS A 22 -17.85 0.82 2.38
N ALA A 23 -18.06 -0.40 1.93
CA ALA A 23 -19.25 -0.77 1.16
C ALA A 23 -20.18 -1.60 2.06
N ASN A 24 -21.42 -1.18 2.21
CA ASN A 24 -22.41 -1.82 3.08
C ASN A 24 -23.68 -2.18 2.29
N ASN A 25 -24.47 -3.12 2.79
CA ASN A 25 -25.85 -3.39 2.34
C ASN A 25 -25.98 -3.62 0.83
N SER A 26 -25.28 -4.56 0.27
CA SER A 26 -25.27 -4.87 -1.18
C SER A 26 -24.83 -3.69 -2.06
N GLY A 27 -24.13 -2.71 -1.46
CA GLY A 27 -23.59 -1.55 -2.16
C GLY A 27 -22.27 -1.87 -2.87
N ARG A 28 -21.94 -1.01 -3.82
CA ARG A 28 -20.66 -1.06 -4.52
C ARG A 28 -19.97 0.29 -4.43
N VAL A 29 -18.67 0.26 -4.17
CA VAL A 29 -17.82 1.44 -4.19
C VAL A 29 -16.79 1.26 -5.30
N ASP A 30 -16.82 2.13 -6.31
CA ASP A 30 -15.86 2.13 -7.40
C ASP A 30 -14.96 3.37 -7.33
N ILE A 31 -13.66 3.16 -7.31
CA ILE A 31 -12.65 4.21 -7.32
C ILE A 31 -11.83 4.09 -8.61
N SER A 32 -12.01 5.04 -9.51
CA SER A 32 -11.38 5.04 -10.86
C SER A 32 -9.88 5.30 -10.87
N ASN A 33 -9.31 5.69 -9.74
CA ASN A 33 -7.88 5.93 -9.60
C ASN A 33 -7.33 5.13 -8.41
N TYR A 34 -6.40 5.66 -7.66
CA TYR A 34 -5.75 5.02 -6.52
C TYR A 34 -6.26 5.54 -5.17
N VAL A 35 -5.90 4.81 -4.12
CA VAL A 35 -6.10 5.18 -2.72
C VAL A 35 -4.73 5.24 -2.05
N ALA A 36 -4.46 6.31 -1.29
CA ALA A 36 -3.26 6.39 -0.48
C ALA A 36 -3.53 7.08 0.87
N GLY A 37 -2.92 6.57 1.92
CA GLY A 37 -2.97 7.17 3.25
C GLY A 37 -2.24 8.51 3.28
N GLY A 38 -1.00 8.55 2.81
CA GLY A 38 -0.21 9.78 2.70
C GLY A 38 0.69 9.79 1.47
N VAL A 39 0.81 10.96 0.83
CA VAL A 39 1.70 11.17 -0.33
C VAL A 39 2.59 12.38 -0.07
N ASN A 40 3.90 12.17 -0.09
CA ASN A 40 4.89 13.23 0.02
C ASN A 40 5.61 13.42 -1.32
N GLN A 41 5.45 14.59 -1.93
CA GLN A 41 6.15 15.02 -3.14
C GLN A 41 7.25 16.04 -2.83
N GLY A 42 7.38 16.42 -1.57
CA GLY A 42 8.36 17.40 -1.06
C GLY A 42 9.44 16.73 -0.21
N ILE A 43 9.99 17.50 0.73
CA ILE A 43 11.02 17.04 1.66
C ILE A 43 10.35 16.61 2.97
N GLY A 44 10.52 15.35 3.35
CA GLY A 44 9.98 14.75 4.59
C GLY A 44 9.46 13.34 4.39
N ASP A 45 9.03 12.73 5.45
CA ASP A 45 8.61 11.33 5.49
C ASP A 45 7.12 11.15 5.14
N ALA A 46 6.77 9.95 4.68
CA ALA A 46 5.39 9.48 4.58
C ALA A 46 5.21 8.33 5.60
N GLY A 47 4.78 8.66 6.80
CA GLY A 47 4.80 7.72 7.91
C GLY A 47 3.53 7.66 8.75
N ASN A 48 3.28 6.52 9.41
CA ASN A 48 2.16 6.32 10.33
C ASN A 48 0.77 6.59 9.69
N ASN A 49 0.62 6.39 8.38
CA ASN A 49 -0.66 6.55 7.70
C ASN A 49 -1.40 5.22 7.64
N SER A 50 -2.73 5.28 7.63
CA SER A 50 -3.60 4.11 7.62
C SER A 50 -4.60 4.18 6.47
N VAL A 51 -4.76 3.07 5.75
CA VAL A 51 -5.83 2.85 4.78
C VAL A 51 -6.62 1.63 5.22
N SER A 52 -7.91 1.80 5.46
CA SER A 52 -8.83 0.72 5.81
C SER A 52 -9.93 0.62 4.76
N ILE A 53 -10.02 -0.52 4.12
CA ILE A 53 -11.02 -0.84 3.08
C ILE A 53 -11.80 -2.05 3.53
N SER A 54 -13.12 -1.94 3.59
CA SER A 54 -13.96 -3.06 4.00
C SER A 54 -15.26 -3.14 3.19
N SER A 55 -15.72 -4.35 2.97
CA SER A 55 -17.03 -4.65 2.41
C SER A 55 -17.72 -5.77 3.19
N SER A 56 -19.03 -5.92 3.03
CA SER A 56 -19.76 -7.10 3.49
C SER A 56 -19.67 -8.21 2.44
N ASP A 57 -20.21 -9.39 2.75
CA ASP A 57 -20.31 -10.53 1.84
C ASP A 57 -21.18 -10.25 0.59
N THR A 58 -22.05 -9.25 0.67
CA THR A 58 -22.97 -8.84 -0.40
C THR A 58 -22.62 -7.52 -1.04
N SER A 59 -21.46 -6.94 -0.70
CA SER A 59 -21.00 -5.65 -1.22
C SER A 59 -19.55 -5.73 -1.69
N GLU A 60 -19.13 -4.79 -2.55
CA GLU A 60 -17.81 -4.79 -3.16
C GLU A 60 -17.15 -3.42 -3.10
N VAL A 61 -15.81 -3.42 -2.97
CA VAL A 61 -14.97 -2.24 -3.21
C VAL A 61 -14.02 -2.53 -4.36
N ASN A 62 -14.12 -1.75 -5.45
CA ASN A 62 -13.28 -1.92 -6.62
C ASN A 62 -12.41 -0.68 -6.84
N ILE A 63 -11.11 -0.87 -6.99
CA ILE A 63 -10.13 0.18 -7.20
C ILE A 63 -9.37 -0.10 -8.49
N GLN A 64 -9.44 0.84 -9.44
CA GLN A 64 -8.90 0.64 -10.79
C GLN A 64 -7.39 0.73 -10.88
N LYS A 65 -6.72 1.26 -9.86
CA LYS A 65 -5.26 1.30 -9.82
C LYS A 65 -4.74 0.61 -8.55
N TYR A 66 -4.06 1.31 -7.68
CA TYR A 66 -3.35 0.74 -6.54
C TYR A 66 -3.84 1.29 -5.20
N VAL A 67 -3.46 0.59 -4.13
CA VAL A 67 -3.69 1.00 -2.74
C VAL A 67 -2.35 1.10 -2.03
N LEU A 68 -2.07 2.25 -1.42
CA LEU A 68 -0.82 2.53 -0.71
C LEU A 68 -1.10 3.02 0.71
N GLY A 69 -0.36 2.54 1.67
CA GLY A 69 -0.32 3.13 3.01
C GLY A 69 0.37 4.49 2.99
N GLY A 70 1.60 4.54 2.46
CA GLY A 70 2.38 5.75 2.27
C GLY A 70 3.17 5.75 0.96
N LEU A 71 3.41 6.95 0.42
CA LEU A 71 4.22 7.17 -0.78
C LEU A 71 5.13 8.38 -0.60
N VAL A 72 6.43 8.20 -0.82
CA VAL A 72 7.32 9.30 -1.20
C VAL A 72 7.48 9.22 -2.71
N ASP A 73 7.00 10.25 -3.43
CA ASP A 73 6.98 10.29 -4.89
C ASP A 73 8.37 10.67 -5.45
N ALA A 74 8.58 10.52 -6.76
CA ALA A 74 9.86 10.73 -7.42
C ALA A 74 10.45 12.13 -7.25
N SER A 75 9.61 13.13 -7.05
CA SER A 75 10.02 14.51 -6.73
C SER A 75 10.37 14.72 -5.25
N GLY A 76 10.02 13.77 -4.38
CA GLY A 76 10.20 13.87 -2.94
C GLY A 76 11.54 13.31 -2.46
N SER A 77 11.82 13.59 -1.20
CA SER A 77 12.91 12.94 -0.46
C SER A 77 12.47 12.66 0.97
N GLY A 78 12.85 11.53 1.51
CA GLY A 78 12.45 11.07 2.83
C GLY A 78 12.24 9.55 2.87
N SER A 79 11.74 9.07 3.97
CA SER A 79 11.45 7.65 4.19
C SER A 79 9.96 7.36 4.21
N VAL A 80 9.61 6.11 3.95
CA VAL A 80 8.24 5.61 4.07
C VAL A 80 8.21 4.56 5.17
N HIS A 81 7.46 4.80 6.24
CA HIS A 81 7.53 3.90 7.39
C HIS A 81 6.22 3.81 8.19
N ARG A 82 6.01 2.65 8.83
CA ARG A 82 4.89 2.39 9.75
C ARG A 82 3.51 2.71 9.17
N ASN A 83 3.37 2.55 7.87
CA ASN A 83 2.07 2.69 7.24
C ASN A 83 1.33 1.35 7.26
N THR A 84 0.02 1.41 7.40
CA THR A 84 -0.83 0.23 7.45
C THR A 84 -1.87 0.26 6.34
N VAL A 85 -2.04 -0.88 5.67
CA VAL A 85 -3.12 -1.12 4.71
C VAL A 85 -3.89 -2.36 5.17
N ASP A 86 -5.14 -2.17 5.54
CA ASP A 86 -6.07 -3.23 5.91
C ASP A 86 -7.19 -3.33 4.87
N ILE A 87 -7.30 -4.46 4.21
CA ILE A 87 -8.35 -4.73 3.21
C ILE A 87 -9.11 -5.98 3.62
N SER A 88 -10.43 -5.87 3.79
CA SER A 88 -11.27 -6.99 4.15
C SER A 88 -12.56 -7.04 3.34
N GLY A 89 -13.08 -8.25 3.13
CA GLY A 89 -14.36 -8.42 2.46
C GLY A 89 -14.28 -8.93 1.03
N SER A 90 -14.92 -8.25 0.09
CA SER A 90 -14.97 -8.58 -1.34
C SER A 90 -14.61 -7.38 -2.21
N GLY A 91 -13.96 -7.64 -3.32
CA GLY A 91 -13.65 -6.59 -4.30
C GLY A 91 -12.41 -6.87 -5.14
N LYS A 92 -12.04 -5.86 -5.92
CA LYS A 92 -10.89 -5.95 -6.82
C LYS A 92 -10.01 -4.72 -6.77
N ILE A 93 -8.73 -4.93 -6.62
CA ILE A 93 -7.71 -3.90 -6.86
C ILE A 93 -7.01 -4.26 -8.18
N ALA A 94 -7.23 -3.47 -9.22
CA ALA A 94 -6.82 -3.84 -10.58
C ALA A 94 -5.31 -3.84 -10.79
N SER A 95 -4.54 -3.18 -9.93
CA SER A 95 -3.08 -3.17 -9.97
C SER A 95 -2.51 -3.79 -8.69
N TYR A 96 -1.82 -3.05 -7.85
CA TYR A 96 -1.08 -3.57 -6.71
C TYR A 96 -1.50 -2.93 -5.37
N VAL A 97 -1.09 -3.58 -4.28
CA VAL A 97 -1.22 -3.07 -2.91
C VAL A 97 0.17 -2.99 -2.29
N ALA A 98 0.47 -1.87 -1.62
CA ALA A 98 1.71 -1.74 -0.86
C ALA A 98 1.50 -0.98 0.46
N GLY A 99 2.17 -1.41 1.51
CA GLY A 99 2.22 -0.69 2.77
C GLY A 99 2.96 0.63 2.63
N GLY A 100 4.14 0.61 1.98
CA GLY A 100 4.91 1.80 1.70
C GLY A 100 5.67 1.71 0.37
N VAL A 101 5.67 2.80 -0.41
CA VAL A 101 6.44 2.93 -1.65
C VAL A 101 7.31 4.16 -1.61
N ASN A 102 8.62 3.97 -1.81
CA ASN A 102 9.57 5.05 -1.89
C ASN A 102 10.16 5.14 -3.31
N LYS A 103 9.83 6.22 -4.02
CA LYS A 103 10.37 6.58 -5.34
C LYS A 103 11.27 7.81 -5.29
N GLY A 104 11.45 8.37 -4.09
CA GLY A 104 12.13 9.62 -3.88
C GLY A 104 13.61 9.59 -4.20
N SER A 105 14.23 10.76 -4.15
CA SER A 105 15.67 10.94 -4.33
C SER A 105 16.43 10.89 -3.00
N GLY A 106 17.70 10.51 -3.03
CA GLY A 106 18.57 10.47 -1.83
C GLY A 106 18.59 9.09 -1.15
N LYS A 107 19.04 9.03 0.09
CA LYS A 107 19.04 7.79 0.87
C LYS A 107 17.60 7.50 1.33
N ALA A 108 17.05 6.40 0.89
CA ALA A 108 15.65 6.05 1.08
C ALA A 108 15.49 4.86 2.05
N ALA A 109 14.39 4.85 2.80
CA ALA A 109 13.96 3.67 3.53
C ALA A 109 12.48 3.40 3.27
N SER A 110 12.10 2.13 3.26
CA SER A 110 10.71 1.69 3.32
C SER A 110 10.61 0.59 4.38
N SER A 111 10.17 0.96 5.58
CA SER A 111 10.32 0.09 6.74
C SER A 111 9.08 0.01 7.64
N GLU A 112 8.93 -1.10 8.32
CA GLU A 112 7.88 -1.32 9.32
C GLU A 112 6.45 -1.09 8.75
N ASN A 113 6.27 -1.23 7.44
CA ASN A 113 4.96 -1.10 6.82
C ASN A 113 4.20 -2.43 6.87
N ILE A 114 2.89 -2.38 7.03
CA ILE A 114 2.04 -3.55 7.21
C ILE A 114 0.95 -3.57 6.15
N VAL A 115 0.75 -4.73 5.53
CA VAL A 115 -0.39 -5.00 4.64
C VAL A 115 -1.12 -6.25 5.14
N ASN A 116 -2.39 -6.09 5.46
CA ASN A 116 -3.28 -7.18 5.81
C ASN A 116 -4.42 -7.25 4.80
N ILE A 117 -4.59 -8.39 4.16
CA ILE A 117 -5.67 -8.65 3.20
C ILE A 117 -6.42 -9.90 3.65
N SER A 118 -7.73 -9.75 3.91
CA SER A 118 -8.58 -10.83 4.38
C SER A 118 -9.88 -10.89 3.61
N GLY A 119 -9.96 -11.78 2.64
CA GLY A 119 -11.18 -12.06 1.93
C GLY A 119 -12.16 -12.89 2.77
N PHE A 120 -13.44 -12.93 2.36
CA PHE A 120 -14.39 -13.86 2.93
C PHE A 120 -14.02 -15.31 2.59
N GLN A 121 -14.30 -16.20 3.50
CA GLN A 121 -14.19 -17.62 3.22
C GLN A 121 -15.37 -18.05 2.34
N SER A 122 -15.09 -18.38 1.08
CA SER A 122 -16.08 -18.96 0.18
C SER A 122 -16.25 -20.46 0.44
N ALA A 123 -17.48 -20.94 0.35
CA ALA A 123 -17.76 -22.39 0.33
C ALA A 123 -17.16 -23.06 -0.93
N ASN A 124 -16.91 -22.30 -1.98
CA ASN A 124 -16.20 -22.77 -3.18
C ASN A 124 -14.74 -22.31 -3.13
N PRO A 125 -13.77 -23.23 -2.98
CA PRO A 125 -12.36 -22.89 -2.83
C PRO A 125 -11.71 -22.24 -4.07
N LYS A 126 -12.43 -22.14 -5.18
CA LYS A 126 -11.98 -21.46 -6.40
C LYS A 126 -12.47 -20.01 -6.53
N VAL A 127 -13.28 -19.55 -5.59
CA VAL A 127 -13.79 -18.18 -5.58
C VAL A 127 -13.11 -17.41 -4.46
N TYR A 128 -12.29 -16.48 -4.83
CA TYR A 128 -11.65 -15.54 -3.90
C TYR A 128 -12.50 -14.28 -3.80
N SER A 129 -12.66 -13.76 -2.60
CA SER A 129 -13.45 -12.55 -2.39
C SER A 129 -12.68 -11.27 -2.66
N ILE A 130 -11.35 -11.31 -2.57
CA ILE A 130 -10.48 -10.18 -2.95
C ILE A 130 -9.51 -10.63 -4.05
N GLU A 131 -9.47 -9.86 -5.14
CA GLU A 131 -8.55 -10.06 -6.25
C GLU A 131 -7.58 -8.88 -6.37
N ILE A 132 -6.29 -9.18 -6.41
CA ILE A 132 -5.22 -8.21 -6.68
C ILE A 132 -4.61 -8.51 -8.04
N GLY A 133 -4.73 -7.56 -8.99
CA GLY A 133 -4.36 -7.76 -10.39
C GLY A 133 -2.85 -7.82 -10.65
N ALA A 134 -2.01 -7.44 -9.70
CA ALA A 134 -0.56 -7.56 -9.85
C ALA A 134 0.07 -8.14 -8.56
N TYR A 135 0.71 -7.34 -7.75
CA TYR A 135 1.51 -7.79 -6.61
C TYR A 135 1.08 -7.15 -5.28
N VAL A 136 1.56 -7.73 -4.17
CA VAL A 136 1.40 -7.17 -2.82
C VAL A 136 2.77 -7.03 -2.17
N LEU A 137 3.08 -5.84 -1.69
CA LEU A 137 4.35 -5.50 -1.06
C LEU A 137 4.13 -4.93 0.34
N GLY A 138 4.87 -5.38 1.32
CA GLY A 138 4.94 -4.72 2.62
C GLY A 138 5.58 -3.34 2.48
N GLY A 139 6.79 -3.28 1.92
CA GLY A 139 7.49 -2.05 1.60
C GLY A 139 8.28 -2.15 0.30
N SER A 140 8.43 -1.04 -0.41
CA SER A 140 9.13 -0.98 -1.69
C SER A 140 10.03 0.26 -1.81
N ILE A 141 11.18 0.08 -2.44
CA ILE A 141 12.01 1.15 -3.00
C ILE A 141 12.08 0.94 -4.50
N GLU A 142 11.56 1.90 -5.26
CA GLU A 142 11.45 1.85 -6.72
C GLU A 142 12.29 2.93 -7.43
N GLY A 143 12.88 3.84 -6.66
CA GLY A 143 13.78 4.87 -7.19
C GLY A 143 15.21 4.37 -7.40
N GLY A 144 15.98 5.05 -8.24
CA GLY A 144 17.40 4.77 -8.49
C GLY A 144 18.35 5.16 -7.35
N VAL A 145 17.94 5.03 -6.11
CA VAL A 145 18.68 5.46 -4.92
C VAL A 145 19.06 4.28 -4.04
N ALA A 146 20.14 4.43 -3.29
CA ALA A 146 20.53 3.46 -2.26
C ALA A 146 19.50 3.49 -1.11
N GLY A 147 19.15 2.32 -0.58
CA GLY A 147 18.18 2.30 0.50
C GLY A 147 17.90 0.92 1.09
N GLU A 148 17.03 0.89 2.07
CA GLU A 148 16.71 -0.29 2.86
C GLU A 148 15.21 -0.55 2.92
N THR A 149 14.82 -1.81 2.71
CA THR A 149 13.47 -2.29 2.99
C THR A 149 13.52 -3.28 4.15
N ASN A 150 13.08 -2.87 5.33
CA ASN A 150 13.24 -3.67 6.54
C ASN A 150 11.93 -3.81 7.29
N LYS A 151 11.73 -4.96 7.94
CA LYS A 151 10.64 -5.20 8.90
C LYS A 151 9.24 -4.90 8.35
N ASN A 152 9.08 -5.03 7.04
CA ASN A 152 7.76 -4.90 6.43
C ASN A 152 7.04 -6.24 6.50
N LYS A 153 5.73 -6.20 6.67
CA LYS A 153 4.91 -7.38 6.86
C LYS A 153 3.75 -7.44 5.89
N VAL A 154 3.50 -8.63 5.34
CA VAL A 154 2.34 -8.93 4.50
C VAL A 154 1.62 -10.16 5.05
N SER A 155 0.33 -10.05 5.29
CA SER A 155 -0.56 -11.14 5.68
C SER A 155 -1.74 -11.22 4.72
N ILE A 156 -1.96 -12.38 4.10
CA ILE A 156 -3.02 -12.57 3.11
C ILE A 156 -3.78 -13.84 3.39
N THR A 157 -5.11 -13.74 3.45
CA THR A 157 -6.01 -14.88 3.61
C THR A 157 -7.20 -14.77 2.64
N ASN A 158 -7.66 -15.89 2.11
CA ASN A 158 -8.84 -16.01 1.23
C ASN A 158 -8.87 -15.01 0.07
N SER A 159 -7.72 -14.74 -0.52
CA SER A 159 -7.54 -13.74 -1.57
C SER A 159 -6.64 -14.26 -2.68
N HIS A 160 -6.77 -13.70 -3.88
CA HIS A 160 -5.95 -14.04 -5.04
C HIS A 160 -5.04 -12.89 -5.43
N VAL A 161 -3.75 -13.17 -5.57
CA VAL A 161 -2.73 -12.24 -6.07
C VAL A 161 -2.17 -12.79 -7.37
N THR A 162 -2.26 -12.04 -8.46
CA THR A 162 -1.97 -12.56 -9.80
C THR A 162 -0.47 -12.77 -10.04
N GLN A 163 0.40 -11.97 -9.43
CA GLN A 163 1.85 -12.04 -9.68
C GLN A 163 2.62 -12.55 -8.45
N TYR A 164 3.08 -11.66 -7.59
CA TYR A 164 3.91 -12.04 -6.45
C TYR A 164 3.58 -11.28 -5.16
N ILE A 165 4.04 -11.83 -4.05
CA ILE A 165 3.93 -11.26 -2.71
C ILE A 165 5.34 -11.14 -2.15
N ALA A 166 5.66 -9.98 -1.55
CA ALA A 166 6.93 -9.78 -0.87
C ALA A 166 6.75 -8.87 0.37
N GLY A 167 7.38 -9.22 1.47
CA GLY A 167 7.48 -8.33 2.62
C GLY A 167 8.25 -7.05 2.26
N GLY A 168 9.42 -7.19 1.63
CA GLY A 168 10.24 -6.07 1.14
C GLY A 168 10.69 -6.25 -0.30
N TYR A 169 10.67 -5.16 -1.08
CA TYR A 169 11.11 -5.14 -2.48
C TYR A 169 12.00 -3.94 -2.74
N ASN A 170 13.22 -4.17 -3.19
CA ASN A 170 14.21 -3.11 -3.35
C ASN A 170 14.82 -3.14 -4.75
N GLN A 171 14.53 -2.13 -5.56
CA GLN A 171 15.11 -1.85 -6.87
C GLN A 171 16.02 -0.62 -6.86
N GLY A 172 16.45 -0.16 -5.71
CA GLY A 172 17.37 0.96 -5.60
C GLY A 172 18.72 0.70 -6.26
N ALA A 173 19.45 1.75 -6.57
CA ALA A 173 20.83 1.68 -7.06
C ALA A 173 21.84 1.85 -5.90
N GLY A 174 23.04 1.29 -6.05
CA GLY A 174 24.09 1.39 -5.04
C GLY A 174 23.97 0.32 -3.95
N GLN A 175 24.27 0.68 -2.70
CA GLN A 175 24.09 -0.25 -1.59
C GLN A 175 22.62 -0.37 -1.21
N VAL A 176 22.07 -1.54 -1.36
CA VAL A 176 20.66 -1.85 -1.07
C VAL A 176 20.57 -3.05 -0.14
N SER A 177 19.58 -3.03 0.75
CA SER A 177 19.27 -4.18 1.61
C SER A 177 17.77 -4.44 1.70
N ALA A 178 17.41 -5.68 1.92
CA ALA A 178 16.05 -6.11 2.25
C ALA A 178 16.17 -7.16 3.37
N SER A 179 15.81 -6.80 4.58
CA SER A 179 16.02 -7.65 5.76
C SER A 179 14.78 -7.69 6.67
N GLU A 180 14.63 -8.77 7.42
CA GLU A 180 13.59 -8.96 8.42
C GLU A 180 12.15 -8.70 7.87
N ASN A 181 11.91 -8.97 6.59
CA ASN A 181 10.59 -8.82 5.96
C ASN A 181 9.82 -10.15 6.00
N GLU A 182 8.52 -10.07 6.24
CA GLU A 182 7.61 -11.22 6.34
C GLU A 182 6.50 -11.15 5.29
#